data_8ca184e847f6db3023fa5c1fda4bba6c
#
_entry.id   8ca184e847f6db3023fa5c1fda4bba6c
#
_cell.length_a   1.000
_cell.length_b   1.000
_cell.length_c   1.000
_cell.angle_alpha   90.00
_cell.angle_beta   90.00
_cell.angle_gamma   90.00
#
_symmetry.space_group_name_H-M   'P 1'
#
loop_
_entity.id
_entity.type
_entity.pdbx_description
1 polymer ?
#
loop_
_entity_poly.entity_id
_entity_poly.type
_entity_poly.pdbx_seq_one_letter_code
_entity_poly.pdbx_strand_id
1 'polypeptide(L)'
;MTTNDQILINQILSGDANAFTQLVNRYKDLVFTLALRMLKNREEAEEVSQDTFVKTYRSLNKFKGDSKFSTWIYKVAYNSCLDRIKKNKKYLNDVEINEFTEHQVKTVNNAFDALVEEERNQLIQDCLHLLPSDDSFLLTMYYFEEQSLDEIADIVGISANNVKVKLFRSRKKLASILKDRLEPEIIEYYERAN
;
A
#
# COMPACT_ATOMS: atom_id res chain seq x y z
N MET A 1 -16.64 -17.52 12.96
CA MET A 1 -15.97 -17.01 14.17
C MET A 1 -16.02 -15.48 14.12
N THR A 2 -16.57 -14.85 15.18
CA THR A 2 -16.62 -13.37 15.29
C THR A 2 -15.21 -12.86 15.47
N THR A 3 -14.72 -12.02 14.56
CA THR A 3 -13.38 -11.42 14.70
C THR A 3 -13.37 -10.42 15.85
N ASN A 4 -12.18 -10.15 16.43
CA ASN A 4 -12.03 -9.15 17.49
C ASN A 4 -12.53 -7.75 17.04
N ASP A 5 -12.41 -7.43 15.75
CA ASP A 5 -12.95 -6.18 15.16
C ASP A 5 -14.48 -6.15 15.19
N GLN A 6 -15.16 -7.27 14.92
CA GLN A 6 -16.62 -7.33 14.96
C GLN A 6 -17.19 -7.06 16.34
N ILE A 7 -16.47 -7.51 17.38
CA ILE A 7 -16.85 -7.22 18.78
C ILE A 7 -16.78 -5.72 19.04
N LEU A 8 -15.65 -5.08 18.66
CA LEU A 8 -15.49 -3.63 18.82
C LEU A 8 -16.54 -2.85 18.02
N ILE A 9 -16.81 -3.25 16.78
CA ILE A 9 -17.81 -2.61 15.93
C ILE A 9 -19.21 -2.66 16.59
N ASN A 10 -19.59 -3.80 17.12
CA ASN A 10 -20.88 -3.94 17.80
C ASN A 10 -20.97 -3.05 19.06
N GLN A 11 -19.87 -2.94 19.84
CA GLN A 11 -19.78 -2.04 20.98
C GLN A 11 -19.91 -0.57 20.57
N ILE A 12 -19.21 -0.17 19.50
CA ILE A 12 -19.30 1.20 18.95
C ILE A 12 -20.73 1.54 18.52
N LEU A 13 -21.38 0.62 17.80
CA LEU A 13 -22.75 0.80 17.32
C LEU A 13 -23.77 0.82 18.47
N SER A 14 -23.45 0.24 19.62
CA SER A 14 -24.24 0.35 20.85
C SER A 14 -23.93 1.59 21.69
N GLY A 15 -23.00 2.46 21.26
CA GLY A 15 -22.70 3.74 21.88
C GLY A 15 -21.39 3.79 22.69
N ASP A 16 -20.58 2.73 22.71
CA ASP A 16 -19.28 2.74 23.40
C ASP A 16 -18.20 3.44 22.56
N ALA A 17 -17.94 4.70 22.87
CA ALA A 17 -16.88 5.48 22.21
C ALA A 17 -15.47 4.94 22.49
N ASN A 18 -15.23 4.27 23.63
CA ASN A 18 -13.91 3.72 23.96
C ASN A 18 -13.53 2.55 23.03
N ALA A 19 -14.51 1.78 22.58
CA ALA A 19 -14.29 0.73 21.59
C ALA A 19 -13.77 1.29 20.25
N PHE A 20 -14.19 2.50 19.87
CA PHE A 20 -13.66 3.16 18.67
C PHE A 20 -12.19 3.56 18.83
N THR A 21 -11.78 4.03 20.00
CA THR A 21 -10.38 4.33 20.29
C THR A 21 -9.49 3.09 20.13
N GLN A 22 -9.97 1.91 20.54
CA GLN A 22 -9.23 0.66 20.34
C GLN A 22 -9.09 0.32 18.86
N LEU A 23 -10.15 0.54 18.07
CA LEU A 23 -10.12 0.33 16.63
C LEU A 23 -9.14 1.29 15.93
N VAL A 24 -9.16 2.58 16.30
CA VAL A 24 -8.21 3.58 15.82
C VAL A 24 -6.77 3.17 16.14
N ASN A 25 -6.49 2.79 17.40
CA ASN A 25 -5.14 2.38 17.80
C ASN A 25 -4.62 1.16 17.04
N ARG A 26 -5.50 0.25 16.61
CA ARG A 26 -5.14 -0.92 15.82
C ARG A 26 -4.75 -0.57 14.39
N TYR A 27 -5.40 0.42 13.79
CA TYR A 27 -5.27 0.71 12.36
C TYR A 27 -4.56 2.02 12.02
N LYS A 28 -4.23 2.87 13.02
CA LYS A 28 -3.67 4.22 12.78
C LYS A 28 -2.35 4.20 12.02
N ASP A 29 -1.43 3.32 12.42
CA ASP A 29 -0.09 3.26 11.83
C ASP A 29 -0.16 2.77 10.38
N LEU A 30 -1.03 1.82 10.13
CA LEU A 30 -1.28 1.29 8.80
C LEU A 30 -1.94 2.32 7.88
N VAL A 31 -3.03 2.95 8.33
CA VAL A 31 -3.73 3.98 7.55
C VAL A 31 -2.79 5.14 7.24
N PHE A 32 -1.97 5.56 8.20
CA PHE A 32 -0.96 6.59 7.99
C PHE A 32 0.11 6.17 6.98
N THR A 33 0.64 4.95 7.11
CA THR A 33 1.65 4.43 6.17
C THR A 33 1.11 4.38 4.74
N LEU A 34 -0.14 3.92 4.54
CA LEU A 34 -0.79 3.92 3.24
C LEU A 34 -0.96 5.33 2.67
N ALA A 35 -1.45 6.26 3.51
CA ALA A 35 -1.63 7.65 3.11
C ALA A 35 -0.28 8.30 2.74
N LEU A 36 0.77 8.06 3.53
CA LEU A 36 2.10 8.60 3.27
C LEU A 36 2.69 8.08 1.94
N ARG A 37 2.53 6.80 1.65
CA ARG A 37 2.98 6.20 0.38
C ARG A 37 2.23 6.75 -0.82
N MET A 38 0.93 6.97 -0.68
CA MET A 38 0.11 7.49 -1.78
C MET A 38 0.30 8.99 -2.01
N LEU A 39 0.40 9.79 -0.96
CA LEU A 39 0.43 11.25 -1.03
C LEU A 39 1.85 11.81 -1.08
N LYS A 40 2.85 11.06 -0.59
CA LYS A 40 4.27 11.46 -0.53
C LYS A 40 4.52 12.78 0.21
N ASN A 41 3.57 13.18 1.01
CA ASN A 41 3.62 14.36 1.86
C ASN A 41 3.08 13.99 3.25
N ARG A 42 3.90 14.25 4.28
CA ARG A 42 3.58 13.83 5.65
C ARG A 42 2.36 14.55 6.21
N GLU A 43 2.27 15.85 6.01
CA GLU A 43 1.17 16.67 6.54
C GLU A 43 -0.16 16.25 5.92
N GLU A 44 -0.19 16.06 4.58
CA GLU A 44 -1.36 15.55 3.88
C GLU A 44 -1.73 14.13 4.32
N ALA A 45 -0.73 13.28 4.57
CA ALA A 45 -0.96 11.92 5.05
C ALA A 45 -1.59 11.93 6.46
N GLU A 46 -1.14 12.79 7.35
CA GLU A 46 -1.73 12.97 8.69
C GLU A 46 -3.19 13.45 8.60
N GLU A 47 -3.48 14.47 7.79
CA GLU A 47 -4.86 14.95 7.56
C GLU A 47 -5.76 13.86 6.98
N VAL A 48 -5.33 13.20 5.91
CA VAL A 48 -6.13 12.16 5.24
C VAL A 48 -6.34 10.96 6.16
N SER A 49 -5.37 10.62 7.00
CA SER A 49 -5.52 9.56 8.00
C SER A 49 -6.60 9.91 9.03
N GLN A 50 -6.61 11.12 9.56
CA GLN A 50 -7.65 11.60 10.47
C GLN A 50 -9.01 11.59 9.78
N ASP A 51 -9.12 12.14 8.57
CA ASP A 51 -10.35 12.14 7.77
C ASP A 51 -10.86 10.72 7.52
N THR A 52 -9.96 9.77 7.30
CA THR A 52 -10.29 8.35 7.12
C THR A 52 -11.01 7.80 8.34
N PHE A 53 -10.52 8.06 9.56
CA PHE A 53 -11.17 7.60 10.78
C PHE A 53 -12.49 8.31 11.04
N VAL A 54 -12.60 9.60 10.73
CA VAL A 54 -13.87 10.33 10.81
C VAL A 54 -14.91 9.73 9.85
N LYS A 55 -14.53 9.45 8.60
CA LYS A 55 -15.39 8.81 7.60
C LYS A 55 -15.77 7.38 8.04
N THR A 56 -14.79 6.63 8.57
CA THR A 56 -14.98 5.29 9.13
C THR A 56 -16.05 5.30 10.23
N TYR A 57 -15.91 6.17 11.22
CA TYR A 57 -16.87 6.30 12.33
C TYR A 57 -18.28 6.62 11.83
N ARG A 58 -18.41 7.62 10.94
CA ARG A 58 -19.70 8.06 10.38
C ARG A 58 -20.40 7.00 9.52
N SER A 59 -19.64 6.12 8.90
CA SER A 59 -20.15 5.09 8.00
C SER A 59 -20.09 3.66 8.56
N LEU A 60 -19.72 3.50 9.84
CA LEU A 60 -19.54 2.20 10.47
C LEU A 60 -20.81 1.34 10.45
N ASN A 61 -21.98 1.98 10.54
CA ASN A 61 -23.29 1.32 10.43
C ASN A 61 -23.55 0.71 9.04
N LYS A 62 -22.78 1.08 8.01
CA LYS A 62 -22.84 0.52 6.66
C LYS A 62 -21.94 -0.71 6.48
N PHE A 63 -21.06 -0.97 7.44
CA PHE A 63 -20.20 -2.15 7.41
C PHE A 63 -21.05 -3.38 7.73
N LYS A 64 -21.28 -4.23 6.71
CA LYS A 64 -22.15 -5.42 6.80
C LYS A 64 -21.44 -6.67 7.31
N GLY A 65 -20.11 -6.65 7.39
CA GLY A 65 -19.30 -7.83 7.74
C GLY A 65 -19.08 -8.82 6.59
N ASP A 66 -19.38 -8.42 5.35
CA ASP A 66 -19.20 -9.25 4.15
C ASP A 66 -17.70 -9.42 3.79
N SER A 67 -16.83 -8.57 4.34
CA SER A 67 -15.38 -8.63 4.24
C SER A 67 -14.72 -8.44 5.60
N LYS A 68 -13.38 -8.59 5.67
CA LYS A 68 -12.63 -8.18 6.86
C LYS A 68 -12.78 -6.66 7.06
N PHE A 69 -12.79 -6.22 8.32
CA PHE A 69 -12.82 -4.78 8.61
C PHE A 69 -11.56 -4.07 8.07
N SER A 70 -10.39 -4.75 8.09
CA SER A 70 -9.16 -4.24 7.47
C SER A 70 -9.37 -3.90 5.99
N THR A 71 -9.96 -4.79 5.21
CA THR A 71 -10.27 -4.55 3.78
C THR A 71 -11.18 -3.33 3.60
N TRP A 72 -12.17 -3.18 4.47
CA TRP A 72 -13.10 -2.06 4.41
C TRP A 72 -12.45 -0.72 4.76
N ILE A 73 -11.63 -0.65 5.83
CA ILE A 73 -10.91 0.58 6.21
C ILE A 73 -9.85 0.95 5.17
N TYR A 74 -9.18 -0.04 4.54
CA TYR A 74 -8.25 0.21 3.43
C TYR A 74 -8.94 0.88 2.25
N LYS A 75 -10.16 0.43 1.93
CA LYS A 75 -10.98 1.06 0.88
C LYS A 75 -11.33 2.51 1.21
N VAL A 76 -11.67 2.81 2.47
CA VAL A 76 -11.95 4.18 2.93
C VAL A 76 -10.69 5.05 2.81
N ALA A 77 -9.53 4.52 3.25
CA ALA A 77 -8.24 5.21 3.17
C ALA A 77 -7.81 5.46 1.72
N TYR A 78 -7.86 4.44 0.87
CA TYR A 78 -7.54 4.52 -0.55
C TYR A 78 -8.36 5.61 -1.27
N ASN A 79 -9.68 5.59 -1.10
CA ASN A 79 -10.56 6.58 -1.70
C ASN A 79 -10.27 7.99 -1.17
N SER A 80 -9.97 8.14 0.13
CA SER A 80 -9.62 9.44 0.72
C SER A 80 -8.31 9.98 0.14
N CYS A 81 -7.32 9.11 -0.10
CA CYS A 81 -6.07 9.48 -0.79
C CYS A 81 -6.33 9.87 -2.25
N LEU A 82 -7.14 9.10 -2.98
CA LEU A 82 -7.48 9.44 -4.37
C LEU A 82 -8.19 10.79 -4.49
N ASP A 83 -9.10 11.10 -3.57
CA ASP A 83 -9.78 12.41 -3.53
C ASP A 83 -8.76 13.55 -3.31
N ARG A 84 -7.79 13.36 -2.42
CA ARG A 84 -6.71 14.33 -2.17
C ARG A 84 -5.81 14.47 -3.42
N ILE A 85 -5.37 13.37 -4.03
CA ILE A 85 -4.56 13.39 -5.26
C ILE A 85 -5.29 14.12 -6.38
N LYS A 86 -6.59 13.85 -6.59
CA LYS A 86 -7.39 14.55 -7.61
C LYS A 86 -7.46 16.05 -7.34
N LYS A 87 -7.62 16.46 -6.09
CA LYS A 87 -7.63 17.86 -5.69
C LYS A 87 -6.29 18.55 -5.98
N ASN A 88 -5.18 17.83 -5.81
CA ASN A 88 -3.82 18.32 -5.98
C ASN A 88 -3.27 18.18 -7.41
N LYS A 89 -3.92 17.40 -8.29
CA LYS A 89 -3.44 17.09 -9.67
C LYS A 89 -3.17 18.29 -10.59
N LYS A 90 -3.36 19.52 -10.13
CA LYS A 90 -2.87 20.71 -10.83
C LYS A 90 -1.34 20.84 -10.85
N TYR A 91 -0.57 19.95 -10.14
CA TYR A 91 0.85 20.18 -9.83
C TYR A 91 1.78 18.96 -9.98
N LEU A 92 1.32 17.80 -10.47
CA LEU A 92 2.19 16.61 -10.54
C LEU A 92 2.46 16.21 -11.99
N ASN A 93 3.74 16.26 -12.38
CA ASN A 93 4.26 15.59 -13.58
C ASN A 93 4.50 14.11 -13.24
N ASP A 94 3.90 13.19 -13.99
CA ASP A 94 4.19 11.77 -13.90
C ASP A 94 5.62 11.51 -14.42
N VAL A 95 6.45 10.85 -13.63
CA VAL A 95 7.77 10.39 -14.06
C VAL A 95 7.55 9.12 -14.89
N GLU A 96 8.02 9.13 -16.13
CA GLU A 96 8.06 7.92 -16.97
C GLU A 96 9.08 6.94 -16.40
N ILE A 97 8.60 5.80 -15.90
CA ILE A 97 9.44 4.69 -15.44
C ILE A 97 9.43 3.62 -16.52
N ASN A 98 10.63 3.30 -17.06
CA ASN A 98 10.77 2.22 -18.03
C ASN A 98 10.50 0.86 -17.40
N GLU A 99 9.73 0.01 -18.08
CA GLU A 99 9.43 -1.34 -17.62
C GLU A 99 10.59 -2.29 -17.97
N PHE A 100 11.06 -3.04 -16.97
CA PHE A 100 12.09 -4.07 -17.14
C PHE A 100 11.54 -5.35 -17.76
N THR A 101 12.44 -6.11 -18.41
CA THR A 101 12.17 -7.50 -18.80
C THR A 101 12.16 -8.42 -17.59
N GLU A 102 11.60 -9.64 -17.72
CA GLU A 102 11.59 -10.61 -16.61
C GLU A 102 13.00 -11.03 -16.17
N HIS A 103 13.95 -11.12 -17.14
CA HIS A 103 15.34 -11.43 -16.83
C HIS A 103 15.99 -10.35 -15.97
N GLN A 104 15.80 -9.08 -16.30
CA GLN A 104 16.32 -7.95 -15.51
C GLN A 104 15.72 -7.92 -14.09
N VAL A 105 14.44 -8.24 -13.95
CA VAL A 105 13.79 -8.34 -12.62
C VAL A 105 14.45 -9.45 -11.78
N LYS A 106 14.77 -10.59 -12.39
CA LYS A 106 15.43 -11.69 -11.68
C LYS A 106 16.84 -11.33 -11.20
N THR A 107 17.62 -10.69 -12.05
CA THR A 107 18.97 -10.21 -11.69
C THR A 107 18.94 -9.24 -10.50
N VAL A 108 18.03 -8.27 -10.55
CA VAL A 108 17.87 -7.29 -9.45
C VAL A 108 17.41 -7.97 -8.16
N ASN A 109 16.51 -8.95 -8.23
CA ASN A 109 16.08 -9.69 -7.05
C ASN A 109 17.23 -10.45 -6.40
N ASN A 110 18.08 -11.14 -7.18
CA ASN A 110 19.22 -11.86 -6.65
C ASN A 110 20.24 -10.89 -5.97
N ALA A 111 20.50 -9.75 -6.57
CA ALA A 111 21.35 -8.71 -6.00
C ALA A 111 20.75 -8.12 -4.70
N PHE A 112 19.45 -7.91 -4.68
CA PHE A 112 18.72 -7.41 -3.52
C PHE A 112 18.72 -8.40 -2.35
N ASP A 113 18.58 -9.69 -2.64
CA ASP A 113 18.60 -10.76 -1.62
C ASP A 113 19.99 -10.95 -0.97
N ALA A 114 21.04 -10.46 -1.62
CA ALA A 114 22.39 -10.47 -1.05
C ALA A 114 22.64 -9.37 0.01
N LEU A 115 21.78 -8.38 0.12
CA LEU A 115 21.87 -7.34 1.14
C LEU A 115 21.54 -7.87 2.54
N VAL A 116 22.12 -7.22 3.55
CA VAL A 116 21.74 -7.44 4.95
C VAL A 116 20.28 -7.03 5.15
N GLU A 117 19.55 -7.77 5.98
CA GLU A 117 18.10 -7.62 6.14
C GLU A 117 17.65 -6.18 6.46
N GLU A 118 18.41 -5.48 7.31
CA GLU A 118 18.08 -4.11 7.71
C GLU A 118 18.26 -3.11 6.54
N GLU A 119 19.36 -3.22 5.79
CA GLU A 119 19.61 -2.42 4.59
C GLU A 119 18.59 -2.71 3.50
N ARG A 120 18.26 -3.98 3.32
CA ARG A 120 17.23 -4.42 2.38
C ARG A 120 15.87 -3.83 2.70
N ASN A 121 15.46 -3.87 3.98
CA ASN A 121 14.19 -3.31 4.42
C ASN A 121 14.13 -1.78 4.20
N GLN A 122 15.21 -1.06 4.50
CA GLN A 122 15.26 0.38 4.26
C GLN A 122 15.19 0.69 2.76
N LEU A 123 15.98 0.01 1.94
CA LEU A 123 16.02 0.19 0.50
C LEU A 123 14.65 -0.05 -0.15
N ILE A 124 13.92 -1.10 0.26
CA ILE A 124 12.59 -1.37 -0.30
C ILE A 124 11.58 -0.27 0.06
N GLN A 125 11.62 0.27 1.29
CA GLN A 125 10.75 1.36 1.70
C GLN A 125 11.01 2.63 0.87
N ASP A 126 12.27 2.97 0.65
CA ASP A 126 12.68 4.11 -0.16
C ASP A 126 12.24 3.95 -1.62
N CYS A 127 12.41 2.75 -2.20
CA CYS A 127 11.98 2.46 -3.57
C CYS A 127 10.45 2.47 -3.72
N LEU A 128 9.70 1.95 -2.74
CA LEU A 128 8.24 2.04 -2.73
C LEU A 128 7.75 3.48 -2.69
N HIS A 129 8.50 4.38 -2.01
CA HIS A 129 8.15 5.80 -1.98
C HIS A 129 8.34 6.49 -3.34
N LEU A 130 9.25 6.01 -4.18
CA LEU A 130 9.53 6.56 -5.52
C LEU A 130 8.52 6.09 -6.58
N LEU A 131 7.85 4.96 -6.37
CA LEU A 131 6.83 4.46 -7.29
C LEU A 131 5.63 5.41 -7.43
N PRO A 132 4.92 5.37 -8.58
CA PRO A 132 3.59 5.97 -8.67
C PRO A 132 2.67 5.48 -7.54
N SER A 133 1.79 6.36 -7.06
CA SER A 133 0.96 6.12 -5.86
C SER A 133 0.17 4.80 -5.93
N ASP A 134 -0.46 4.51 -7.07
CA ASP A 134 -1.23 3.28 -7.27
C ASP A 134 -0.35 2.03 -7.25
N ASP A 135 0.85 2.09 -7.86
CA ASP A 135 1.80 0.96 -7.89
C ASP A 135 2.34 0.66 -6.49
N SER A 136 2.72 1.71 -5.74
CA SER A 136 3.17 1.60 -4.35
C SER A 136 2.07 1.01 -3.46
N PHE A 137 0.82 1.48 -3.61
CA PHE A 137 -0.33 0.97 -2.87
C PHE A 137 -0.55 -0.53 -3.13
N LEU A 138 -0.60 -0.94 -4.40
CA LEU A 138 -0.85 -2.34 -4.78
C LEU A 138 0.21 -3.28 -4.22
N LEU A 139 1.50 -2.92 -4.34
CA LEU A 139 2.59 -3.72 -3.79
C LEU A 139 2.53 -3.79 -2.26
N THR A 140 2.19 -2.68 -1.61
CA THR A 140 2.00 -2.67 -0.14
C THR A 140 0.89 -3.61 0.28
N MET A 141 -0.28 -3.54 -0.35
CA MET A 141 -1.41 -4.40 0.00
C MET A 141 -1.09 -5.88 -0.17
N TYR A 142 -0.40 -6.23 -1.24
CA TYR A 142 -0.14 -7.62 -1.56
C TYR A 142 0.98 -8.23 -0.71
N TYR A 143 2.12 -7.52 -0.55
CA TYR A 143 3.32 -8.07 0.08
C TYR A 143 3.46 -7.78 1.57
N PHE A 144 2.92 -6.66 2.06
CA PHE A 144 3.07 -6.27 3.46
C PHE A 144 1.79 -6.47 4.26
N GLU A 145 0.63 -6.29 3.62
CA GLU A 145 -0.67 -6.45 4.27
C GLU A 145 -1.31 -7.81 3.95
N GLU A 146 -0.63 -8.66 3.20
CA GLU A 146 -1.04 -10.04 2.85
C GLU A 146 -2.48 -10.12 2.31
N GLN A 147 -2.94 -9.06 1.61
CA GLN A 147 -4.26 -9.05 1.02
C GLN A 147 -4.28 -9.93 -0.23
N SER A 148 -5.32 -10.75 -0.37
CA SER A 148 -5.57 -11.53 -1.58
C SER A 148 -5.88 -10.61 -2.78
N LEU A 149 -5.76 -11.15 -4.01
CA LEU A 149 -6.11 -10.41 -5.22
C LEU A 149 -7.58 -9.95 -5.22
N ASP A 150 -8.48 -10.74 -4.65
CA ASP A 150 -9.90 -10.41 -4.55
C ASP A 150 -10.15 -9.28 -3.54
N GLU A 151 -9.50 -9.32 -2.36
CA GLU A 151 -9.57 -8.25 -1.37
C GLU A 151 -9.02 -6.93 -1.93
N ILE A 152 -7.88 -6.97 -2.65
CA ILE A 152 -7.32 -5.79 -3.32
C ILE A 152 -8.29 -5.28 -4.41
N ALA A 153 -8.89 -6.19 -5.18
CA ALA A 153 -9.88 -5.84 -6.20
C ALA A 153 -11.07 -5.08 -5.61
N ASP A 154 -11.57 -5.53 -4.46
CA ASP A 154 -12.64 -4.86 -3.71
C ASP A 154 -12.21 -3.47 -3.20
N ILE A 155 -10.95 -3.33 -2.74
CA ILE A 155 -10.43 -2.05 -2.25
C ILE A 155 -10.34 -1.03 -3.39
N VAL A 156 -9.69 -1.40 -4.51
CA VAL A 156 -9.39 -0.47 -5.60
C VAL A 156 -10.50 -0.37 -6.66
N GLY A 157 -11.51 -1.23 -6.61
CA GLY A 157 -12.68 -1.18 -7.50
C GLY A 157 -12.42 -1.68 -8.93
N ILE A 158 -11.50 -2.64 -9.11
CA ILE A 158 -11.22 -3.30 -10.41
C ILE A 158 -11.30 -4.81 -10.26
N SER A 159 -11.27 -5.58 -11.37
CA SER A 159 -11.27 -7.04 -11.29
C SER A 159 -9.94 -7.61 -10.74
N ALA A 160 -9.99 -8.77 -10.08
CA ALA A 160 -8.81 -9.46 -9.56
C ALA A 160 -7.77 -9.77 -10.67
N ASN A 161 -8.23 -10.08 -11.88
CA ASN A 161 -7.33 -10.26 -13.02
C ASN A 161 -6.58 -8.96 -13.38
N ASN A 162 -7.26 -7.82 -13.35
CA ASN A 162 -6.63 -6.51 -13.57
C ASN A 162 -5.65 -6.16 -12.44
N VAL A 163 -5.95 -6.52 -11.17
CA VAL A 163 -5.01 -6.39 -10.04
C VAL A 163 -3.74 -7.21 -10.32
N LYS A 164 -3.88 -8.47 -10.75
CA LYS A 164 -2.73 -9.34 -11.09
C LYS A 164 -1.84 -8.72 -12.15
N VAL A 165 -2.43 -8.20 -13.23
CA VAL A 165 -1.69 -7.53 -14.33
C VAL A 165 -0.99 -6.27 -13.83
N LYS A 166 -1.68 -5.43 -13.03
CA LYS A 166 -1.09 -4.23 -12.44
C LYS A 166 0.07 -4.59 -11.50
N LEU A 167 -0.10 -5.55 -10.59
CA LEU A 167 0.97 -6.01 -9.70
C LEU A 167 2.21 -6.50 -10.46
N PHE A 168 2.02 -7.21 -11.57
CA PHE A 168 3.11 -7.63 -12.43
C PHE A 168 3.90 -6.44 -12.99
N ARG A 169 3.20 -5.40 -13.49
CA ARG A 169 3.83 -4.18 -13.98
C ARG A 169 4.48 -3.37 -12.86
N SER A 170 3.81 -3.24 -11.72
CA SER A 170 4.37 -2.55 -10.55
C SER A 170 5.67 -3.18 -10.06
N ARG A 171 5.78 -4.53 -10.08
CA ARG A 171 7.04 -5.24 -9.75
C ARG A 171 8.16 -4.89 -10.72
N LYS A 172 7.89 -4.80 -12.01
CA LYS A 172 8.89 -4.40 -13.02
C LYS A 172 9.40 -2.98 -12.79
N LYS A 173 8.49 -2.05 -12.48
CA LYS A 173 8.86 -0.68 -12.13
C LYS A 173 9.70 -0.62 -10.85
N LEU A 174 9.31 -1.39 -9.82
CA LEU A 174 10.08 -1.48 -8.59
C LEU A 174 11.49 -2.00 -8.84
N ALA A 175 11.64 -3.06 -9.64
CA ALA A 175 12.94 -3.61 -10.03
C ALA A 175 13.80 -2.58 -10.77
N SER A 176 13.20 -1.75 -11.64
CA SER A 176 13.92 -0.65 -12.30
C SER A 176 14.49 0.35 -11.30
N ILE A 177 13.68 0.78 -10.33
CA ILE A 177 14.11 1.72 -9.30
C ILE A 177 15.17 1.09 -8.39
N LEU A 178 15.01 -0.19 -8.03
CA LEU A 178 15.97 -0.93 -7.21
C LEU A 178 17.34 -1.03 -7.90
N LYS A 179 17.37 -1.33 -9.21
CA LYS A 179 18.61 -1.39 -9.99
C LYS A 179 19.41 -0.09 -9.89
N ASP A 180 18.74 1.04 -10.00
CA ASP A 180 19.38 2.36 -9.96
C ASP A 180 19.91 2.74 -8.55
N ARG A 181 19.54 1.97 -7.53
CA ARG A 181 19.93 2.18 -6.12
C ARG A 181 20.91 1.14 -5.60
N LEU A 182 21.04 0.00 -6.27
CA LEU A 182 22.04 -1.02 -5.95
C LEU A 182 23.40 -0.64 -6.51
N GLU A 183 24.46 -1.04 -5.82
CA GLU A 183 25.83 -0.82 -6.29
C GLU A 183 26.06 -1.52 -7.64
N PRO A 184 26.64 -0.82 -8.63
CA PRO A 184 26.86 -1.37 -9.97
C PRO A 184 27.62 -2.70 -9.97
N GLU A 185 28.61 -2.85 -9.08
CA GLU A 185 29.42 -4.06 -8.98
C GLU A 185 28.59 -5.29 -8.57
N ILE A 186 27.60 -5.09 -7.68
CA ILE A 186 26.68 -6.17 -7.26
C ILE A 186 25.82 -6.59 -8.45
N ILE A 187 25.28 -5.64 -9.19
CA ILE A 187 24.45 -5.91 -10.38
C ILE A 187 25.27 -6.66 -11.43
N GLU A 188 26.48 -6.18 -11.78
CA GLU A 188 27.36 -6.83 -12.76
C GLU A 188 27.74 -8.26 -12.36
N TYR A 189 27.97 -8.53 -11.07
CA TYR A 189 28.24 -9.87 -10.59
C TYR A 189 27.09 -10.84 -10.91
N TYR A 190 25.85 -10.44 -10.63
CA TYR A 190 24.68 -11.28 -10.90
C TYR A 190 24.27 -11.32 -12.38
N GLU A 191 24.61 -10.31 -13.19
CA GLU A 191 24.43 -10.35 -14.65
C GLU A 191 25.36 -11.38 -15.32
N ARG A 192 26.57 -11.56 -14.78
CA ARG A 192 27.54 -12.56 -15.31
C ARG A 192 27.27 -13.97 -14.82
N ALA A 193 26.56 -14.15 -13.71
CA ALA A 193 26.26 -15.44 -13.09
C ALA A 193 24.99 -16.12 -13.65
N ASN A 194 24.20 -15.45 -14.48
CA ASN A 194 22.98 -15.95 -15.12
C ASN A 194 23.14 -16.05 -16.64
#